data_41c8963bb4b8f6bd202395ab282f9034
#
_entry.id   41c8963bb4b8f6bd202395ab282f9034
#
_cell.length_a   1.000
_cell.length_b   1.000
_cell.length_c   1.000
_cell.angle_alpha   90.00
_cell.angle_beta   90.00
_cell.angle_gamma   90.00
#
_symmetry.space_group_name_H-M   'P 1'
#
loop_
_entity.id
_entity.type
_entity.pdbx_description
1 polymer ?
#
loop_
_entity_poly.entity_id
_entity_poly.type
_entity_poly.pdbx_seq_one_letter_code
_entity_poly.pdbx_strand_id
1 'polypeptide(L)'
;MMGNKSVTKTMPGLLRSVCLLGLAFSASILHATITVTLSASPASPQPVGMVITWTATVHDTEPGTHDYQFSVGPANGPLAIVRDFGLARQLPWAFSKTEGTYQVSVIARNTSNNTSAQATQSFVATSRWNGVDAVTPTANPLVALFSGPPCVVGNRVRVRFTQTGSSVSQITNAIACNAKKSANFYIGGMYATSQYRMHHEIISSTGALVRKGNDFTFNTGSIPAGITFPAVTVVTPAQPPSSKTAPILLHDYLGYVPAATDLSGNVLWYYQQKVGQLTRAEAGGKMLMNNSHNPNLYYNTLLEVDLAGNITLWTNVHRINEQLAQMIGPNGQPRRPVNQFDHEGRRLADGNIAVKASSEMMVTNAAQCGTDSNGDPNTCDVIGAQLLILNPNLQIIWAWDAFDFLDINRPANLGETCVQGDGSCPIFFLAPTANDWLHANAIQLTPDGNLLFSVRNQDWIIKINYSNGTGDGSVLWRMGYQGDFTMINPPTSPLCTTPDQQEAYQWFGHQHDANFEFGGESVLTTFDNGNLRIARCDTNGNNRGYALTVDEANRTVTPILVQDLGSFSKGLGTAEVIPGSPNYHFENGYVEPGPYSRSQEITPQGATAFEMDSAGVLTYRSYRMRDLYTQPPPL
;
A
#
# COMPACT_ATOMS: atom_id res chain seq x y z
N MET A 1 -73.59 -5.10 33.91
CA MET A 1 -74.60 -6.06 34.39
C MET A 1 -73.88 -7.37 34.62
N MET A 2 -73.78 -7.71 35.88
CA MET A 2 -74.16 -8.96 36.55
C MET A 2 -73.44 -10.18 35.91
N GLY A 3 -72.74 -11.02 36.63
CA GLY A 3 -72.63 -11.24 38.08
C GLY A 3 -72.32 -12.73 38.34
N ASN A 4 -71.38 -12.98 39.19
CA ASN A 4 -71.33 -14.05 40.20
C ASN A 4 -71.71 -15.50 39.84
N LYS A 5 -71.06 -16.58 40.25
CA LYS A 5 -70.66 -16.96 41.61
C LYS A 5 -69.82 -18.27 41.60
N SER A 6 -68.88 -18.34 42.48
CA SER A 6 -68.19 -19.43 43.18
C SER A 6 -69.11 -20.59 43.58
N VAL A 7 -68.56 -21.82 43.60
CA VAL A 7 -68.78 -22.80 44.70
C VAL A 7 -67.57 -23.74 44.84
N THR A 8 -67.01 -23.73 46.01
CA THR A 8 -66.05 -24.66 46.64
C THR A 8 -66.69 -26.02 46.96
N LYS A 9 -65.95 -27.10 46.90
CA LYS A 9 -66.10 -28.26 47.82
C LYS A 9 -64.78 -29.00 48.06
N THR A 10 -64.54 -29.22 49.29
CA THR A 10 -63.38 -29.79 49.99
C THR A 10 -63.46 -31.33 50.16
N MET A 11 -62.24 -31.97 50.10
CA MET A 11 -61.66 -33.09 50.89
C MET A 11 -62.24 -34.48 50.86
N PRO A 12 -61.52 -35.56 51.36
CA PRO A 12 -60.09 -35.73 51.71
C PRO A 12 -59.42 -37.07 51.28
N GLY A 13 -58.07 -37.08 51.27
CA GLY A 13 -57.25 -38.08 51.88
C GLY A 13 -56.84 -39.33 51.11
N LEU A 14 -55.58 -39.55 50.91
CA LEU A 14 -54.74 -40.63 51.49
C LEU A 14 -53.28 -40.52 51.06
N LEU A 15 -52.38 -40.44 52.06
CA LEU A 15 -50.93 -40.54 51.94
C LEU A 15 -50.51 -41.87 51.32
N ARG A 16 -49.60 -41.81 50.34
CA ARG A 16 -48.54 -42.81 50.14
C ARG A 16 -47.27 -42.07 49.68
N SER A 17 -46.31 -42.05 50.62
CA SER A 17 -44.92 -41.63 50.34
C SER A 17 -44.24 -42.60 49.42
N VAL A 18 -43.77 -42.13 48.24
CA VAL A 18 -42.77 -42.81 47.44
C VAL A 18 -41.56 -41.94 47.41
N CYS A 19 -40.49 -42.25 48.15
CA CYS A 19 -39.17 -41.67 48.00
C CYS A 19 -38.60 -42.03 46.64
N LEU A 20 -38.61 -41.10 45.67
CA LEU A 20 -37.75 -41.14 44.49
C LEU A 20 -36.47 -40.39 44.82
N LEU A 21 -35.36 -41.16 45.02
CA LEU A 21 -34.02 -40.60 44.95
C LEU A 21 -33.78 -40.10 43.51
N GLY A 22 -33.96 -38.82 43.28
CA GLY A 22 -33.50 -38.11 42.08
C GLY A 22 -31.99 -37.96 42.15
N LEU A 23 -31.23 -38.81 41.43
CA LEU A 23 -29.85 -38.53 41.07
C LEU A 23 -29.84 -37.31 40.11
N ALA A 24 -29.60 -36.15 40.68
CA ALA A 24 -29.27 -34.96 39.89
C ALA A 24 -27.88 -35.18 39.28
N PHE A 25 -27.83 -35.65 38.02
CA PHE A 25 -26.64 -35.51 37.20
C PHE A 25 -26.46 -34.01 36.93
N SER A 26 -25.62 -33.33 37.72
CA SER A 26 -25.06 -32.03 37.36
C SER A 26 -24.16 -32.28 36.15
N ALA A 27 -24.69 -32.14 34.95
CA ALA A 27 -23.88 -31.99 33.78
C ALA A 27 -23.06 -30.72 33.97
N SER A 28 -21.82 -30.86 34.38
CA SER A 28 -20.83 -29.76 34.29
C SER A 28 -20.73 -29.41 32.83
N ILE A 29 -21.34 -28.32 32.42
CA ILE A 29 -21.06 -27.71 31.12
C ILE A 29 -19.58 -27.33 31.20
N LEU A 30 -18.71 -28.15 30.62
CA LEU A 30 -17.34 -27.78 30.36
C LEU A 30 -17.41 -26.57 29.42
N HIS A 31 -17.23 -25.38 29.98
CA HIS A 31 -17.05 -24.21 29.16
C HIS A 31 -15.71 -24.40 28.42
N ALA A 32 -15.74 -24.28 27.11
CA ALA A 32 -14.54 -24.21 26.29
C ALA A 32 -13.64 -23.11 26.86
N THR A 33 -12.45 -23.48 27.32
CA THR A 33 -11.53 -22.53 27.92
C THR A 33 -10.32 -22.35 27.01
N ILE A 34 -10.30 -21.24 26.29
CA ILE A 34 -9.08 -20.76 25.63
C ILE A 34 -8.33 -19.85 26.61
N THR A 35 -7.03 -20.04 26.71
CA THR A 35 -6.12 -19.13 27.44
C THR A 35 -4.91 -18.82 26.58
N VAL A 36 -4.33 -17.65 26.75
CA VAL A 36 -3.12 -17.23 26.05
C VAL A 36 -2.12 -16.62 27.02
N THR A 37 -0.85 -16.90 26.84
CA THR A 37 0.27 -16.21 27.49
C THR A 37 1.13 -15.52 26.46
N LEU A 38 1.79 -14.42 26.86
CA LEU A 38 2.67 -13.63 26.01
C LEU A 38 4.05 -13.57 26.64
N SER A 39 5.10 -13.82 25.85
CA SER A 39 6.49 -13.75 26.31
C SER A 39 7.34 -12.92 25.34
N ALA A 40 8.36 -12.25 25.88
CA ALA A 40 9.29 -11.39 25.14
C ALA A 40 10.71 -11.97 25.15
N SER A 41 11.35 -12.01 23.99
CA SER A 41 12.77 -12.40 23.86
C SER A 41 13.50 -11.41 22.95
N PRO A 42 14.58 -10.75 23.44
CA PRO A 42 15.07 -10.73 24.82
C PRO A 42 14.08 -10.09 25.80
N ALA A 43 14.21 -10.43 27.08
CA ALA A 43 13.34 -9.91 28.15
C ALA A 43 13.57 -8.40 28.39
N SER A 44 12.55 -7.73 28.94
CA SER A 44 12.62 -6.34 29.40
C SER A 44 13.61 -6.18 30.58
N PRO A 45 14.38 -5.05 30.66
CA PRO A 45 14.41 -3.92 29.73
C PRO A 45 15.38 -4.12 28.57
N GLN A 46 15.14 -3.44 27.43
CA GLN A 46 16.07 -3.41 26.30
C GLN A 46 16.20 -1.99 25.72
N PRO A 47 17.31 -1.66 25.04
CA PRO A 47 17.48 -0.34 24.45
C PRO A 47 16.56 -0.14 23.22
N VAL A 48 16.17 1.11 22.99
CA VAL A 48 15.43 1.55 21.79
C VAL A 48 16.06 0.97 20.52
N GLY A 49 15.21 0.50 19.59
CA GLY A 49 15.61 -0.10 18.31
C GLY A 49 16.08 -1.56 18.40
N MET A 50 16.11 -2.17 19.58
CA MET A 50 16.28 -3.62 19.71
C MET A 50 15.00 -4.32 19.22
N VAL A 51 15.15 -5.30 18.35
CA VAL A 51 14.02 -6.16 17.93
C VAL A 51 13.73 -7.18 19.02
N ILE A 52 12.50 -7.19 19.50
CA ILE A 52 11.96 -8.11 20.50
C ILE A 52 11.02 -9.07 19.81
N THR A 53 11.27 -10.37 19.93
CA THR A 53 10.33 -11.38 19.45
C THR A 53 9.31 -11.66 20.55
N TRP A 54 8.06 -11.24 20.31
CA TRP A 54 6.92 -11.56 21.16
C TRP A 54 6.33 -12.87 20.71
N THR A 55 6.09 -13.80 21.63
CA THR A 55 5.55 -15.12 21.33
C THR A 55 4.29 -15.37 22.16
N ALA A 56 3.17 -15.60 21.46
CA ALA A 56 1.93 -16.07 22.04
C ALA A 56 1.96 -17.60 22.21
N THR A 57 1.53 -18.09 23.37
CA THR A 57 1.33 -19.52 23.63
C THR A 57 -0.10 -19.72 24.08
N VAL A 58 -0.86 -20.50 23.31
CA VAL A 58 -2.28 -20.81 23.56
C VAL A 58 -2.41 -22.17 24.19
N HIS A 59 -3.32 -22.27 25.16
CA HIS A 59 -3.89 -23.53 25.61
C HIS A 59 -5.40 -23.44 25.38
N ASP A 60 -5.94 -24.36 24.58
CA ASP A 60 -7.35 -24.44 24.22
C ASP A 60 -7.83 -25.88 24.40
N THR A 61 -8.99 -26.08 25.02
CA THR A 61 -9.61 -27.39 25.21
C THR A 61 -10.38 -27.83 23.97
N GLU A 62 -10.69 -26.91 23.06
CA GLU A 62 -11.41 -27.18 21.83
C GLU A 62 -10.47 -27.27 20.64
N PRO A 63 -10.71 -28.21 19.70
CA PRO A 63 -9.91 -28.28 18.49
C PRO A 63 -10.15 -27.08 17.57
N GLY A 64 -9.10 -26.63 16.85
CA GLY A 64 -9.21 -25.54 15.88
C GLY A 64 -7.87 -24.94 15.55
N THR A 65 -7.86 -24.15 14.49
CA THR A 65 -6.74 -23.29 14.14
C THR A 65 -6.86 -21.98 14.89
N HIS A 66 -5.72 -21.45 15.35
CA HIS A 66 -5.69 -20.16 16.04
C HIS A 66 -5.09 -19.09 15.15
N ASP A 67 -5.68 -17.91 15.17
CA ASP A 67 -5.10 -16.67 14.66
C ASP A 67 -4.83 -15.67 15.79
N TYR A 68 -3.95 -14.71 15.51
CA TYR A 68 -3.39 -13.81 16.51
C TYR A 68 -3.41 -12.38 16.03
N GLN A 69 -3.89 -11.45 16.87
CA GLN A 69 -3.81 -10.02 16.67
C GLN A 69 -2.91 -9.40 17.73
N PHE A 70 -1.95 -8.59 17.31
CA PHE A 70 -1.05 -7.89 18.23
C PHE A 70 -1.29 -6.39 18.20
N SER A 71 -1.29 -5.79 19.39
CA SER A 71 -1.40 -4.36 19.58
C SER A 71 -0.28 -3.85 20.48
N VAL A 72 0.20 -2.65 20.19
CA VAL A 72 1.29 -2.01 20.94
C VAL A 72 0.92 -0.55 21.24
N GLY A 73 1.26 -0.09 22.44
CA GLY A 73 1.06 1.32 22.83
C GLY A 73 1.85 1.71 24.05
N PRO A 74 1.92 3.01 24.39
CA PRO A 74 2.52 3.46 25.65
C PRO A 74 1.71 2.95 26.85
N ALA A 75 2.36 2.71 27.99
CA ALA A 75 1.71 2.12 29.18
C ALA A 75 0.47 2.87 29.66
N ASN A 76 0.43 4.20 29.45
CA ASN A 76 -0.69 5.07 29.84
C ASN A 76 -1.42 5.68 28.63
N GLY A 77 -1.43 4.97 27.50
CA GLY A 77 -2.08 5.42 26.26
C GLY A 77 -2.83 4.30 25.55
N PRO A 78 -3.47 4.62 24.44
CA PRO A 78 -4.19 3.61 23.65
C PRO A 78 -3.22 2.62 23.01
N LEU A 79 -3.69 1.37 22.87
CA LEU A 79 -3.05 0.35 22.05
C LEU A 79 -3.47 0.55 20.58
N ALA A 80 -2.52 0.50 19.68
CA ALA A 80 -2.76 0.45 18.23
C ALA A 80 -2.51 -0.97 17.72
N ILE A 81 -3.34 -1.44 16.83
CA ILE A 81 -3.12 -2.71 16.12
C ILE A 81 -1.90 -2.52 15.21
N VAL A 82 -0.87 -3.35 15.44
CA VAL A 82 0.35 -3.36 14.60
C VAL A 82 0.37 -4.58 13.70
N ARG A 83 -0.31 -5.64 14.10
CA ARG A 83 -0.55 -6.84 13.30
C ARG A 83 -1.98 -7.30 13.54
N ASP A 84 -2.80 -7.29 12.50
CA ASP A 84 -4.18 -7.80 12.55
C ASP A 84 -4.21 -9.33 12.58
N PHE A 85 -5.37 -9.93 12.78
CA PHE A 85 -5.51 -11.38 12.90
C PHE A 85 -4.84 -12.13 11.75
N GLY A 86 -3.94 -13.04 12.11
CA GLY A 86 -3.17 -13.85 11.18
C GLY A 86 -2.58 -15.08 11.87
N LEU A 87 -2.10 -16.05 11.10
CA LEU A 87 -1.67 -17.35 11.61
C LEU A 87 -0.37 -17.32 12.42
N ALA A 88 0.42 -16.25 12.31
CA ALA A 88 1.71 -16.18 12.99
C ALA A 88 1.56 -15.80 14.46
N ARG A 89 1.93 -16.74 15.36
CA ARG A 89 1.94 -16.56 16.82
C ARG A 89 3.09 -15.68 17.33
N GLN A 90 3.97 -15.20 16.46
CA GLN A 90 5.12 -14.37 16.82
C GLN A 90 5.03 -13.01 16.16
N LEU A 91 5.43 -11.96 16.91
CA LEU A 91 5.58 -10.59 16.46
C LEU A 91 7.02 -10.15 16.73
N PRO A 92 7.90 -10.03 15.72
CA PRO A 92 9.12 -9.23 15.83
C PRO A 92 8.74 -7.74 15.88
N TRP A 93 9.17 -7.04 16.92
CA TRP A 93 8.82 -5.63 17.13
C TRP A 93 10.00 -4.84 17.69
N ALA A 94 10.26 -3.67 17.13
CA ALA A 94 11.25 -2.73 17.64
C ALA A 94 10.59 -1.44 18.16
N PHE A 95 10.85 -1.08 19.41
CA PHE A 95 10.49 0.23 19.94
C PHE A 95 11.51 1.26 19.46
N SER A 96 11.31 1.81 18.26
CA SER A 96 12.31 2.62 17.57
C SER A 96 12.19 4.13 17.79
N LYS A 97 11.03 4.62 18.26
CA LYS A 97 10.76 6.07 18.34
C LYS A 97 11.30 6.69 19.62
N THR A 98 10.91 6.17 20.78
CA THR A 98 11.27 6.75 22.08
C THR A 98 11.44 5.69 23.15
N GLU A 99 12.26 5.97 24.17
CA GLU A 99 12.29 5.22 25.41
C GLU A 99 11.01 5.39 26.23
N GLY A 100 10.71 4.43 27.09
CA GLY A 100 9.55 4.44 27.97
C GLY A 100 9.01 3.07 28.27
N THR A 101 7.92 3.03 29.06
CA THR A 101 7.17 1.80 29.31
C THR A 101 6.05 1.66 28.28
N TYR A 102 5.99 0.49 27.68
CA TYR A 102 4.99 0.12 26.68
C TYR A 102 4.17 -1.07 27.17
N GLN A 103 2.99 -1.21 26.60
CA GLN A 103 2.17 -2.41 26.69
C GLN A 103 2.16 -3.08 25.33
N VAL A 104 2.33 -4.41 25.32
CA VAL A 104 2.11 -5.25 24.17
C VAL A 104 1.01 -6.23 24.53
N SER A 105 -0.02 -6.29 23.70
CA SER A 105 -1.18 -7.15 23.89
C SER A 105 -1.29 -8.11 22.72
N VAL A 106 -1.69 -9.35 23.00
CA VAL A 106 -2.09 -10.33 21.99
C VAL A 106 -3.51 -10.81 22.28
N ILE A 107 -4.33 -10.90 21.25
CA ILE A 107 -5.58 -11.66 21.26
C ILE A 107 -5.32 -12.91 20.42
N ALA A 108 -5.57 -14.09 21.00
CA ALA A 108 -5.61 -15.35 20.28
C ALA A 108 -7.07 -15.79 20.13
N ARG A 109 -7.45 -16.17 18.91
CA ARG A 109 -8.83 -16.58 18.58
C ARG A 109 -8.81 -17.97 17.95
N ASN A 110 -9.69 -18.86 18.39
CA ASN A 110 -9.97 -20.14 17.72
C ASN A 110 -10.91 -19.86 16.54
N THR A 111 -10.45 -20.06 15.32
CA THR A 111 -11.20 -19.74 14.10
C THR A 111 -12.39 -20.67 13.84
N SER A 112 -12.48 -21.82 14.54
CA SER A 112 -13.56 -22.78 14.36
C SER A 112 -14.82 -22.42 15.15
N ASN A 113 -14.66 -21.74 16.31
CA ASN A 113 -15.78 -21.44 17.22
C ASN A 113 -15.80 -19.97 17.69
N ASN A 114 -14.84 -19.13 17.22
CA ASN A 114 -14.68 -17.72 17.57
C ASN A 114 -14.43 -17.44 19.06
N THR A 115 -14.09 -18.45 19.87
CA THR A 115 -13.64 -18.19 21.25
C THR A 115 -12.28 -17.49 21.22
N SER A 116 -12.05 -16.57 22.15
CA SER A 116 -10.79 -15.80 22.19
C SER A 116 -10.31 -15.57 23.61
N ALA A 117 -9.01 -15.37 23.74
CA ALA A 117 -8.36 -14.94 24.99
C ALA A 117 -7.34 -13.84 24.68
N GLN A 118 -7.08 -13.02 25.69
CA GLN A 118 -6.14 -11.90 25.60
C GLN A 118 -5.06 -11.99 26.68
N ALA A 119 -3.83 -11.66 26.34
CA ALA A 119 -2.74 -11.44 27.27
C ALA A 119 -2.06 -10.11 26.98
N THR A 120 -1.62 -9.43 28.02
CA THR A 120 -0.90 -8.16 27.91
C THR A 120 0.33 -8.19 28.80
N GLN A 121 1.45 -7.67 28.30
CA GLN A 121 2.71 -7.60 29.02
C GLN A 121 3.33 -6.23 28.88
N SER A 122 3.84 -5.70 30.00
CA SER A 122 4.63 -4.45 30.02
C SER A 122 6.05 -4.70 29.54
N PHE A 123 6.63 -3.70 28.86
CA PHE A 123 8.01 -3.71 28.40
C PHE A 123 8.65 -2.33 28.54
N VAL A 124 9.88 -2.29 29.02
CA VAL A 124 10.65 -1.05 29.18
C VAL A 124 11.68 -0.95 28.06
N ALA A 125 11.50 0.05 27.19
CA ALA A 125 12.52 0.48 26.24
C ALA A 125 13.41 1.54 26.89
N THR A 126 14.71 1.30 26.98
CA THR A 126 15.67 2.22 27.59
C THR A 126 16.33 3.13 26.55
N SER A 127 16.76 4.32 26.98
CA SER A 127 17.51 5.24 26.10
C SER A 127 18.85 4.64 25.69
N ARG A 128 19.29 4.92 24.46
CA ARG A 128 20.67 4.73 24.02
C ARG A 128 21.53 5.97 24.28
N TRP A 129 20.89 7.13 24.41
CA TRP A 129 21.58 8.35 24.77
C TRP A 129 21.88 8.37 26.28
N ASN A 130 23.13 8.53 26.65
CA ASN A 130 23.62 8.57 28.03
C ASN A 130 24.48 9.81 28.33
N GLY A 131 24.12 10.94 27.73
CA GLY A 131 24.90 12.19 27.77
C GLY A 131 25.71 12.42 26.50
N VAL A 132 25.85 11.41 25.67
CA VAL A 132 26.54 11.44 24.37
C VAL A 132 25.63 10.78 23.33
N ASP A 133 25.65 11.30 22.09
CA ASP A 133 24.95 10.69 20.97
C ASP A 133 25.44 9.26 20.72
N ALA A 134 24.53 8.38 20.30
CA ALA A 134 24.88 7.01 19.98
C ALA A 134 24.47 6.69 18.54
N VAL A 135 25.36 6.00 17.80
CA VAL A 135 25.08 5.48 16.47
C VAL A 135 25.31 3.98 16.48
N THR A 136 24.27 3.21 16.13
CA THR A 136 24.33 1.75 16.17
C THR A 136 23.86 1.14 14.85
N PRO A 137 24.41 -0.02 14.41
CA PRO A 137 23.93 -0.72 13.24
C PRO A 137 22.51 -1.25 13.46
N THR A 138 21.81 -1.51 12.35
CA THR A 138 20.52 -2.21 12.32
C THR A 138 20.65 -3.56 11.61
N ALA A 139 19.54 -4.27 11.44
CA ALA A 139 19.52 -5.49 10.63
C ALA A 139 19.79 -5.19 9.13
N ASN A 140 19.45 -3.99 8.66
CA ASN A 140 19.84 -3.54 7.32
C ASN A 140 21.24 -2.90 7.38
N PRO A 141 22.27 -3.47 6.72
CA PRO A 141 23.65 -2.97 6.82
C PRO A 141 23.84 -1.55 6.26
N LEU A 142 22.89 -1.03 5.47
CA LEU A 142 22.90 0.34 4.93
C LEU A 142 22.16 1.34 5.83
N VAL A 143 21.68 0.89 7.00
CA VAL A 143 20.85 1.72 7.89
C VAL A 143 21.44 1.74 9.29
N ALA A 144 21.68 2.95 9.82
CA ALA A 144 22.07 3.16 11.21
C ALA A 144 20.88 3.60 12.06
N LEU A 145 20.90 3.30 13.35
CA LEU A 145 20.06 3.96 14.35
C LEU A 145 20.89 5.03 15.06
N PHE A 146 20.51 6.29 14.87
CA PHE A 146 21.07 7.45 15.57
C PHE A 146 20.18 7.82 16.76
N SER A 147 20.77 7.96 17.93
CA SER A 147 20.07 8.40 19.15
C SER A 147 20.73 9.66 19.69
N GLY A 148 20.00 10.77 19.63
CA GLY A 148 20.45 12.09 20.05
C GLY A 148 19.81 12.57 21.35
N PRO A 149 20.18 13.77 21.87
CA PRO A 149 19.75 14.27 23.16
C PRO A 149 18.26 14.62 23.21
N PRO A 150 17.66 14.68 24.41
CA PRO A 150 16.46 15.45 24.66
C PRO A 150 16.68 16.91 24.26
N CYS A 151 15.64 17.59 23.81
CA CYS A 151 15.71 18.98 23.37
C CYS A 151 14.47 19.79 23.78
N VAL A 152 14.63 21.12 23.78
CA VAL A 152 13.60 22.04 24.27
C VAL A 152 12.34 21.97 23.40
N VAL A 153 11.18 21.79 24.03
CA VAL A 153 9.88 21.79 23.37
C VAL A 153 9.67 23.09 22.59
N GLY A 154 9.07 22.99 21.40
CA GLY A 154 8.94 24.10 20.44
C GLY A 154 10.02 24.11 19.37
N ASN A 155 11.17 23.49 19.62
CA ASN A 155 12.16 23.21 18.59
C ASN A 155 11.89 21.86 17.90
N ARG A 156 12.66 21.60 16.84
CA ARG A 156 12.68 20.32 16.15
C ARG A 156 14.13 19.81 16.09
N VAL A 157 14.29 18.51 15.93
CA VAL A 157 15.59 17.87 15.80
C VAL A 157 15.63 17.00 14.55
N ARG A 158 16.77 16.99 13.86
CA ARG A 158 17.06 16.16 12.69
C ARG A 158 18.51 15.67 12.74
N VAL A 159 18.87 14.75 11.88
CA VAL A 159 20.25 14.28 11.72
C VAL A 159 20.75 14.70 10.34
N ARG A 160 21.96 15.30 10.32
CA ARG A 160 22.74 15.51 9.11
C ARG A 160 23.80 14.44 9.00
N PHE A 161 23.94 13.85 7.82
CA PHE A 161 24.95 12.83 7.57
C PHE A 161 25.61 13.07 6.19
N THR A 162 26.91 12.74 6.12
CA THR A 162 27.74 13.03 4.96
C THR A 162 28.76 11.90 4.79
N GLN A 163 28.88 11.34 3.60
CA GLN A 163 29.92 10.37 3.29
C GLN A 163 31.29 11.03 3.45
N THR A 164 32.24 10.33 4.06
CA THR A 164 33.62 10.83 4.24
C THR A 164 34.22 11.10 2.87
N GLY A 165 34.79 12.29 2.70
CA GLY A 165 35.31 12.78 1.41
C GLY A 165 34.31 13.43 0.47
N SER A 166 33.00 13.38 0.76
CA SER A 166 31.99 14.09 -0.02
C SER A 166 31.71 15.48 0.56
N SER A 167 31.33 16.41 -0.32
CA SER A 167 30.78 17.72 0.05
C SER A 167 29.23 17.71 0.14
N VAL A 168 28.59 16.62 -0.33
CA VAL A 168 27.13 16.51 -0.34
C VAL A 168 26.65 15.89 0.96
N SER A 169 25.81 16.65 1.67
CA SER A 169 25.16 16.19 2.92
C SER A 169 23.72 15.84 2.67
N GLN A 170 23.25 14.80 3.36
CA GLN A 170 21.84 14.45 3.46
C GLN A 170 21.32 14.80 4.86
N ILE A 171 20.01 14.96 4.98
CA ILE A 171 19.33 15.23 6.25
C ILE A 171 18.09 14.35 6.39
N THR A 172 17.77 13.93 7.61
CA THR A 172 16.49 13.28 7.89
C THR A 172 15.37 14.31 7.94
N ASN A 173 14.12 13.84 7.94
CA ASN A 173 13.00 14.68 8.38
C ASN A 173 13.24 15.16 9.82
N ALA A 174 12.73 16.36 10.15
CA ALA A 174 12.83 16.89 11.51
C ALA A 174 11.62 16.45 12.34
N ILE A 175 11.86 15.94 13.55
CA ILE A 175 10.82 15.57 14.51
C ILE A 175 10.74 16.61 15.64
N ALA A 176 9.57 16.70 16.30
CA ALA A 176 9.39 17.61 17.42
C ALA A 176 10.29 17.23 18.61
N CYS A 177 10.90 18.21 19.25
CA CYS A 177 11.70 18.04 20.43
C CYS A 177 10.87 17.57 21.64
N ASN A 178 11.45 16.68 22.45
CA ASN A 178 10.94 16.28 23.74
C ASN A 178 12.00 16.56 24.81
N ALA A 179 11.61 17.25 25.89
CA ALA A 179 12.54 17.67 26.95
C ALA A 179 13.02 16.51 27.84
N LYS A 180 12.35 15.35 27.80
CA LYS A 180 12.61 14.21 28.69
C LYS A 180 13.02 12.93 27.97
N LYS A 181 12.94 12.90 26.64
CA LYS A 181 13.18 11.71 25.84
C LYS A 181 14.21 11.98 24.74
N SER A 182 15.04 10.99 24.47
CA SER A 182 15.99 11.01 23.35
C SER A 182 15.27 11.07 22.00
N ALA A 183 15.95 11.64 21.02
CA ALA A 183 15.48 11.68 19.64
C ALA A 183 16.17 10.54 18.85
N ASN A 184 15.36 9.64 18.26
CA ASN A 184 15.85 8.46 17.57
C ASN A 184 15.47 8.48 16.10
N PHE A 185 16.43 8.14 15.22
CA PHE A 185 16.28 8.17 13.77
C PHE A 185 16.91 6.94 13.14
N TYR A 186 16.20 6.28 12.24
CA TYR A 186 16.86 5.41 11.27
C TYR A 186 17.47 6.25 10.16
N ILE A 187 18.77 6.08 9.95
CA ILE A 187 19.54 6.79 8.91
C ILE A 187 19.76 5.83 7.75
N GLY A 188 19.03 6.06 6.66
CA GLY A 188 19.17 5.35 5.38
C GLY A 188 19.57 6.30 4.26
N GLY A 189 19.83 5.78 3.07
CA GLY A 189 20.37 6.58 1.95
C GLY A 189 21.91 6.59 1.93
N MET A 190 22.51 5.54 2.47
CA MET A 190 23.96 5.39 2.55
C MET A 190 24.44 4.26 1.63
N TYR A 191 25.62 4.43 1.02
CA TYR A 191 26.28 3.39 0.21
C TYR A 191 26.81 2.27 1.09
N ALA A 192 26.91 1.06 0.55
CA ALA A 192 27.54 -0.07 1.20
C ALA A 192 29.05 0.17 1.42
N THR A 193 29.62 -0.45 2.46
CA THR A 193 31.06 -0.42 2.79
C THR A 193 31.67 0.99 2.79
N SER A 194 30.90 1.96 3.26
CA SER A 194 31.25 3.38 3.21
C SER A 194 31.24 3.99 4.60
N GLN A 195 32.11 4.98 4.81
CA GLN A 195 32.16 5.72 6.05
C GLN A 195 31.38 7.01 5.96
N TYR A 196 30.58 7.29 7.00
CA TYR A 196 29.78 8.49 7.14
C TYR A 196 30.10 9.22 8.45
N ARG A 197 30.06 10.55 8.40
CA ARG A 197 30.00 11.42 9.58
C ARG A 197 28.58 11.91 9.75
N MET A 198 28.05 11.85 10.97
CA MET A 198 26.69 12.29 11.26
C MET A 198 26.59 12.99 12.61
N HIS A 199 25.67 13.96 12.74
CA HIS A 199 25.38 14.69 13.95
C HIS A 199 23.92 15.14 14.00
N HIS A 200 23.39 15.36 15.20
CA HIS A 200 22.09 15.98 15.33
C HIS A 200 22.16 17.50 15.09
N GLU A 201 21.10 18.04 14.53
CA GLU A 201 20.84 19.48 14.44
C GLU A 201 19.51 19.80 15.14
N ILE A 202 19.55 20.65 16.17
CA ILE A 202 18.35 21.24 16.76
C ILE A 202 18.06 22.51 15.99
N ILE A 203 16.84 22.61 15.44
CA ILE A 203 16.38 23.75 14.65
C ILE A 203 15.14 24.37 15.32
N SER A 204 14.97 25.68 15.15
CA SER A 204 13.76 26.37 15.60
C SER A 204 12.52 25.93 14.81
N SER A 205 11.34 26.36 15.23
CA SER A 205 10.10 26.17 14.45
C SER A 205 10.16 26.80 13.05
N THR A 206 11.00 27.81 12.86
CA THR A 206 11.22 28.49 11.55
C THR A 206 12.34 27.83 10.73
N GLY A 207 12.97 26.76 11.22
CA GLY A 207 14.03 26.03 10.53
C GLY A 207 15.46 26.56 10.76
N ALA A 208 15.65 27.62 11.55
CA ALA A 208 16.97 28.15 11.86
C ALA A 208 17.75 27.20 12.78
N LEU A 209 19.06 27.00 12.51
CA LEU A 209 19.92 26.17 13.36
C LEU A 209 20.09 26.81 14.74
N VAL A 210 19.68 26.09 15.78
CA VAL A 210 19.82 26.49 17.20
C VAL A 210 21.07 25.87 17.81
N ARG A 211 21.31 24.58 17.53
CA ARG A 211 22.44 23.83 18.07
C ARG A 211 22.86 22.72 17.11
N LYS A 212 24.15 22.51 16.96
CA LYS A 212 24.79 21.38 16.31
C LYS A 212 25.42 20.47 17.35
N GLY A 213 25.23 19.14 17.22
CA GLY A 213 25.95 18.11 18.00
C GLY A 213 27.37 17.85 17.47
N ASN A 214 28.09 16.97 18.16
CA ASN A 214 29.39 16.49 17.72
C ASN A 214 29.22 15.53 16.53
N ASP A 215 30.24 15.47 15.68
CA ASP A 215 30.27 14.50 14.59
C ASP A 215 30.63 13.09 15.12
N PHE A 216 29.82 12.10 14.73
CA PHE A 216 30.04 10.67 14.97
C PHE A 216 30.33 9.97 13.65
N THR A 217 31.25 9.03 13.68
CA THR A 217 31.56 8.21 12.50
C THR A 217 30.81 6.89 12.56
N PHE A 218 30.24 6.51 11.41
CA PHE A 218 29.58 5.23 11.20
C PHE A 218 30.08 4.59 9.91
N ASN A 219 30.33 3.29 9.93
CA ASN A 219 30.67 2.53 8.73
C ASN A 219 29.51 1.60 8.39
N THR A 220 28.98 1.73 7.18
CA THR A 220 27.98 0.80 6.64
C THR A 220 28.60 -0.56 6.36
N GLY A 221 27.78 -1.62 6.47
CA GLY A 221 28.19 -2.96 6.12
C GLY A 221 28.14 -3.24 4.61
N SER A 222 28.55 -4.44 4.23
CA SER A 222 28.35 -4.98 2.88
C SER A 222 26.91 -5.50 2.71
N ILE A 223 26.40 -5.43 1.49
CA ILE A 223 25.14 -6.09 1.13
C ILE A 223 25.37 -7.61 1.20
N PRO A 224 24.50 -8.39 1.88
CA PRO A 224 24.64 -9.84 1.95
C PRO A 224 24.64 -10.50 0.55
N ALA A 225 25.49 -11.51 0.35
CA ALA A 225 25.65 -12.18 -0.95
C ALA A 225 24.35 -12.81 -1.52
N GLY A 226 23.38 -13.12 -0.66
CA GLY A 226 22.06 -13.62 -1.08
C GLY A 226 21.08 -12.55 -1.60
N ILE A 227 21.42 -11.27 -1.47
CA ILE A 227 20.63 -10.15 -1.99
C ILE A 227 21.25 -9.70 -3.31
N THR A 228 20.47 -9.77 -4.36
CA THR A 228 20.91 -9.39 -5.73
C THR A 228 19.99 -8.32 -6.29
N PHE A 229 20.52 -7.51 -7.21
CA PHE A 229 19.81 -6.45 -7.92
C PHE A 229 20.01 -6.61 -9.42
N PRO A 230 19.10 -6.06 -10.24
CA PRO A 230 19.29 -6.00 -11.68
C PRO A 230 20.58 -5.26 -12.04
N ALA A 231 21.21 -5.64 -13.15
CA ALA A 231 22.28 -4.84 -13.72
C ALA A 231 21.72 -3.55 -14.31
N VAL A 232 22.34 -2.43 -13.98
CA VAL A 232 21.91 -1.09 -14.39
C VAL A 232 22.86 -0.51 -15.43
N THR A 233 22.33 0.13 -16.47
CA THR A 233 23.07 0.90 -17.47
C THR A 233 22.51 2.31 -17.55
N VAL A 234 23.30 3.32 -17.25
CA VAL A 234 22.96 4.73 -17.47
C VAL A 234 23.21 5.05 -18.95
N VAL A 235 22.14 5.28 -19.69
CA VAL A 235 22.18 5.64 -21.11
C VAL A 235 22.41 7.13 -21.28
N THR A 236 21.65 7.95 -20.55
CA THR A 236 21.79 9.40 -20.51
C THR A 236 21.96 9.86 -19.06
N PRO A 237 23.13 10.41 -18.68
CA PRO A 237 23.38 10.86 -17.31
C PRO A 237 22.50 12.05 -16.92
N ALA A 238 21.93 12.00 -15.71
CA ALA A 238 21.08 13.06 -15.17
C ALA A 238 21.84 14.37 -14.95
N GLN A 239 21.18 15.50 -15.23
CA GLN A 239 21.72 16.83 -15.10
C GLN A 239 20.96 17.67 -14.04
N PRO A 240 21.59 18.69 -13.43
CA PRO A 240 20.85 19.66 -12.62
C PRO A 240 19.76 20.37 -13.43
N PRO A 241 18.63 20.78 -12.79
CA PRO A 241 18.41 20.76 -11.34
C PRO A 241 17.98 19.40 -10.75
N SER A 242 17.35 18.53 -11.53
CA SER A 242 16.69 17.31 -11.05
C SER A 242 17.64 16.34 -10.38
N SER A 243 18.90 16.19 -10.86
CA SER A 243 19.91 15.36 -10.22
C SER A 243 20.29 15.80 -8.79
N LYS A 244 19.95 17.05 -8.41
CA LYS A 244 20.15 17.59 -7.06
C LYS A 244 18.89 17.60 -6.22
N THR A 245 17.74 17.82 -6.84
CA THR A 245 16.45 17.94 -6.12
C THR A 245 15.79 16.61 -5.86
N ALA A 246 15.99 15.63 -6.75
CA ALA A 246 15.48 14.26 -6.64
C ALA A 246 16.54 13.23 -7.10
N PRO A 247 17.63 13.04 -6.31
CA PRO A 247 18.78 12.22 -6.68
C PRO A 247 18.56 10.72 -6.51
N ILE A 248 17.40 10.28 -6.00
CA ILE A 248 17.11 8.89 -5.67
C ILE A 248 16.02 8.35 -6.61
N LEU A 249 16.21 7.11 -7.06
CA LEU A 249 15.17 6.29 -7.67
C LEU A 249 14.81 5.17 -6.68
N LEU A 250 13.55 5.09 -6.29
CA LEU A 250 12.99 3.97 -5.56
C LEU A 250 12.32 3.02 -6.57
N HIS A 251 12.74 1.77 -6.60
CA HIS A 251 12.30 0.79 -7.58
C HIS A 251 11.48 -0.32 -6.95
N ASP A 252 10.38 -0.66 -7.58
CA ASP A 252 9.63 -1.89 -7.36
C ASP A 252 10.01 -2.94 -8.40
N TYR A 253 11.14 -3.59 -8.20
CA TYR A 253 11.66 -4.64 -9.06
C TYR A 253 10.91 -5.97 -8.83
N LEU A 254 10.08 -6.37 -9.78
CA LEU A 254 9.34 -7.63 -9.68
C LEU A 254 10.29 -8.84 -9.69
N GLY A 255 10.12 -9.71 -8.70
CA GLY A 255 10.98 -10.89 -8.52
C GLY A 255 12.32 -10.63 -7.81
N TYR A 256 12.65 -9.39 -7.53
CA TYR A 256 13.77 -8.97 -6.69
C TYR A 256 13.28 -8.36 -5.36
N VAL A 257 14.19 -7.85 -4.56
CA VAL A 257 13.83 -7.03 -3.41
C VAL A 257 13.62 -5.58 -3.84
N PRO A 258 12.65 -4.84 -3.28
CA PRO A 258 12.55 -3.40 -3.51
C PRO A 258 13.82 -2.68 -3.11
N ALA A 259 14.27 -1.72 -3.91
CA ALA A 259 15.51 -1.01 -3.67
C ALA A 259 15.43 0.47 -4.05
N ALA A 260 16.19 1.30 -3.33
CA ALA A 260 16.46 2.68 -3.71
C ALA A 260 17.91 2.79 -4.20
N THR A 261 18.11 3.45 -5.34
CA THR A 261 19.44 3.71 -5.93
C THR A 261 19.66 5.20 -6.10
N ASP A 262 20.92 5.59 -6.28
CA ASP A 262 21.22 6.88 -6.91
C ASP A 262 20.96 6.81 -8.43
N LEU A 263 21.15 7.93 -9.12
CA LEU A 263 20.95 8.03 -10.58
C LEU A 263 22.08 7.39 -11.40
N SER A 264 23.04 6.75 -10.72
CA SER A 264 24.09 5.93 -11.35
C SER A 264 23.86 4.44 -11.10
N GLY A 265 22.75 4.08 -10.42
CA GLY A 265 22.38 2.70 -10.11
C GLY A 265 23.02 2.12 -8.84
N ASN A 266 23.75 2.92 -8.05
CA ASN A 266 24.32 2.43 -6.78
C ASN A 266 23.22 2.34 -5.73
N VAL A 267 23.15 1.20 -5.03
CA VAL A 267 22.13 0.93 -4.01
C VAL A 267 22.37 1.77 -2.76
N LEU A 268 21.32 2.44 -2.30
CA LEU A 268 21.27 3.31 -1.11
C LEU A 268 20.40 2.74 0.00
N TRP A 269 19.46 1.89 -0.35
CA TRP A 269 18.55 1.20 0.55
C TRP A 269 17.91 0.01 -0.16
N TYR A 270 17.48 -1.00 0.58
CA TYR A 270 16.68 -2.11 0.08
C TYR A 270 15.85 -2.72 1.21
N TYR A 271 14.71 -3.31 0.88
CA TYR A 271 14.00 -4.19 1.79
C TYR A 271 14.56 -5.60 1.66
N GLN A 272 14.76 -6.31 2.78
CA GLN A 272 15.48 -7.58 2.80
C GLN A 272 14.68 -8.78 2.30
N GLN A 273 13.39 -8.59 1.98
CA GLN A 273 12.50 -9.64 1.50
C GLN A 273 11.87 -9.24 0.17
N LYS A 274 11.58 -10.24 -0.65
CA LYS A 274 10.75 -10.03 -1.83
C LYS A 274 9.32 -9.75 -1.39
N VAL A 275 8.67 -8.85 -2.08
CA VAL A 275 7.25 -8.51 -1.92
C VAL A 275 6.53 -8.64 -3.25
N GLY A 276 5.21 -8.62 -3.23
CA GLY A 276 4.44 -8.56 -4.46
C GLY A 276 4.65 -7.23 -5.17
N GLN A 277 4.43 -6.14 -4.43
CA GLN A 277 4.63 -4.78 -4.94
C GLN A 277 5.00 -3.83 -3.80
N LEU A 278 5.94 -2.93 -4.09
CA LEU A 278 6.18 -1.73 -3.30
C LEU A 278 5.23 -0.65 -3.82
N THR A 279 4.19 -0.33 -3.06
CA THR A 279 3.15 0.56 -3.57
C THR A 279 3.54 2.02 -3.45
N ARG A 280 4.04 2.46 -2.28
CA ARG A 280 4.47 3.86 -2.05
C ARG A 280 5.52 3.98 -0.96
N ALA A 281 6.39 5.00 -1.11
CA ALA A 281 7.16 5.55 -0.01
C ALA A 281 6.29 6.51 0.80
N GLU A 282 6.43 6.47 2.12
CA GLU A 282 5.67 7.30 3.06
C GLU A 282 6.58 8.24 3.87
N ALA A 283 5.99 9.28 4.43
CA ALA A 283 6.71 10.22 5.27
C ALA A 283 7.39 9.52 6.47
N GLY A 284 8.62 9.95 6.77
CA GLY A 284 9.38 9.46 7.92
C GLY A 284 10.18 8.19 7.65
N GLY A 285 10.40 7.83 6.40
CA GLY A 285 11.23 6.67 6.03
C GLY A 285 10.47 5.35 6.20
N LYS A 286 9.26 5.30 5.71
CA LYS A 286 8.43 4.10 5.69
C LYS A 286 8.05 3.75 4.26
N MET A 287 7.79 2.47 4.03
CA MET A 287 7.40 1.94 2.73
C MET A 287 6.14 1.09 2.89
N LEU A 288 5.11 1.41 2.12
CA LEU A 288 3.88 0.62 2.05
C LEU A 288 4.00 -0.40 0.92
N MET A 289 3.69 -1.66 1.22
CA MET A 289 3.90 -2.80 0.34
C MET A 289 2.73 -3.76 0.41
N ASN A 290 2.56 -4.59 -0.62
CA ASN A 290 1.65 -5.72 -0.56
C ASN A 290 2.36 -7.03 -0.96
N ASN A 291 1.82 -8.15 -0.50
CA ASN A 291 2.04 -9.47 -1.08
C ASN A 291 0.72 -9.95 -1.66
N SER A 292 0.74 -10.34 -2.91
CA SER A 292 -0.41 -10.81 -3.67
C SER A 292 -0.17 -12.21 -4.25
N HIS A 293 -1.13 -12.74 -5.01
CA HIS A 293 -1.01 -14.01 -5.74
C HIS A 293 -0.85 -15.27 -4.87
N ASN A 294 -1.28 -15.23 -3.60
CA ASN A 294 -1.32 -16.42 -2.75
C ASN A 294 -2.76 -16.91 -2.60
N PRO A 295 -3.08 -18.18 -2.93
CA PRO A 295 -4.44 -18.72 -2.78
C PRO A 295 -4.89 -18.81 -1.31
N ASN A 296 -3.96 -18.83 -0.37
CA ASN A 296 -4.30 -18.70 1.04
C ASN A 296 -4.35 -17.21 1.41
N LEU A 297 -5.56 -16.70 1.63
CA LEU A 297 -5.85 -15.28 1.86
C LEU A 297 -5.16 -14.68 3.11
N TYR A 298 -4.71 -15.50 4.06
CA TYR A 298 -3.87 -15.05 5.17
C TYR A 298 -2.49 -14.55 4.73
N TYR A 299 -2.01 -14.95 3.55
CA TYR A 299 -0.71 -14.55 3.00
C TYR A 299 -0.81 -13.48 1.91
N ASN A 300 -2.02 -13.10 1.50
CA ASN A 300 -2.27 -11.88 0.75
C ASN A 300 -2.32 -10.71 1.73
N THR A 301 -1.26 -9.90 1.79
CA THR A 301 -1.04 -8.98 2.90
C THR A 301 -0.78 -7.56 2.42
N LEU A 302 -1.21 -6.59 3.24
CA LEU A 302 -0.77 -5.20 3.18
C LEU A 302 0.13 -4.96 4.39
N LEU A 303 1.31 -4.40 4.17
CA LEU A 303 2.29 -4.15 5.22
C LEU A 303 3.01 -2.82 5.03
N GLU A 304 3.38 -2.21 6.15
CA GLU A 304 4.25 -1.04 6.21
C GLU A 304 5.56 -1.45 6.88
N VAL A 305 6.69 -1.05 6.32
CA VAL A 305 8.02 -1.28 6.91
C VAL A 305 8.75 0.03 7.13
N ASP A 306 9.62 0.07 8.14
CA ASP A 306 10.57 1.17 8.35
C ASP A 306 11.89 0.93 7.58
N LEU A 307 12.80 1.93 7.58
CA LEU A 307 14.08 1.83 6.87
C LEU A 307 14.97 0.68 7.36
N ALA A 308 14.84 0.25 8.63
CA ALA A 308 15.58 -0.89 9.16
C ALA A 308 14.96 -2.25 8.73
N GLY A 309 13.81 -2.24 8.06
CA GLY A 309 13.11 -3.43 7.60
C GLY A 309 12.13 -4.01 8.63
N ASN A 310 11.85 -3.31 9.74
CA ASN A 310 10.85 -3.77 10.70
C ASN A 310 9.45 -3.53 10.16
N ILE A 311 8.57 -4.53 10.26
CA ILE A 311 7.15 -4.38 9.93
C ILE A 311 6.49 -3.54 11.04
N THR A 312 5.91 -2.41 10.68
CA THR A 312 5.26 -1.47 11.59
C THR A 312 3.73 -1.53 11.54
N LEU A 313 3.17 -2.14 10.48
CA LEU A 313 1.75 -2.37 10.30
C LEU A 313 1.56 -3.57 9.38
N TRP A 314 0.52 -4.40 9.65
CA TRP A 314 0.24 -5.57 8.83
C TRP A 314 -1.23 -6.01 8.95
N THR A 315 -1.87 -6.26 7.81
CA THR A 315 -3.18 -6.93 7.71
C THR A 315 -3.19 -7.90 6.52
N ASN A 316 -4.29 -8.62 6.33
CA ASN A 316 -4.44 -9.62 5.25
C ASN A 316 -5.88 -9.66 4.71
N VAL A 317 -6.01 -10.25 3.52
CA VAL A 317 -7.28 -10.35 2.81
C VAL A 317 -8.32 -11.19 3.57
N HIS A 318 -7.90 -12.25 4.27
CA HIS A 318 -8.83 -13.03 5.09
C HIS A 318 -9.53 -12.13 6.13
N ARG A 319 -8.77 -11.31 6.85
CA ARG A 319 -9.31 -10.38 7.84
C ARG A 319 -10.18 -9.29 7.23
N ILE A 320 -9.81 -8.77 6.07
CA ILE A 320 -10.62 -7.81 5.32
C ILE A 320 -11.97 -8.41 4.93
N ASN A 321 -12.00 -9.66 4.48
CA ASN A 321 -13.24 -10.35 4.11
C ASN A 321 -14.16 -10.59 5.31
N GLU A 322 -13.61 -10.85 6.50
CA GLU A 322 -14.41 -10.88 7.74
C GLU A 322 -15.11 -9.54 8.00
N GLN A 323 -14.45 -8.41 7.73
CA GLN A 323 -15.03 -7.09 7.90
C GLN A 323 -16.06 -6.79 6.81
N LEU A 324 -15.76 -7.07 5.54
CA LEU A 324 -16.67 -6.87 4.41
C LEU A 324 -17.98 -7.66 4.60
N ALA A 325 -17.92 -8.88 5.12
CA ALA A 325 -19.09 -9.70 5.41
C ALA A 325 -20.05 -9.06 6.46
N GLN A 326 -19.57 -8.12 7.27
CA GLN A 326 -20.38 -7.39 8.25
C GLN A 326 -20.90 -6.03 7.71
N MET A 327 -20.40 -5.61 6.54
CA MET A 327 -20.81 -4.34 5.91
C MET A 327 -21.91 -4.60 4.89
N ILE A 328 -22.92 -3.74 4.88
CA ILE A 328 -24.01 -3.81 3.90
C ILE A 328 -23.69 -2.90 2.72
N GLY A 329 -23.76 -3.47 1.53
CA GLY A 329 -23.57 -2.75 0.27
C GLY A 329 -24.84 -1.96 -0.18
N PRO A 330 -24.73 -1.17 -1.25
CA PRO A 330 -25.86 -0.38 -1.77
C PRO A 330 -27.08 -1.22 -2.17
N ASN A 331 -26.86 -2.49 -2.52
CA ASN A 331 -27.91 -3.45 -2.88
C ASN A 331 -28.59 -4.12 -1.66
N GLY A 332 -28.26 -3.71 -0.42
CA GLY A 332 -28.81 -4.28 0.80
C GLY A 332 -28.27 -5.67 1.19
N GLN A 333 -27.23 -6.16 0.50
CA GLN A 333 -26.55 -7.43 0.79
C GLN A 333 -25.18 -7.18 1.46
N PRO A 334 -24.60 -8.18 2.14
CA PRO A 334 -23.21 -8.11 2.57
C PRO A 334 -22.30 -7.76 1.39
N ARG A 335 -21.26 -6.97 1.67
CA ARG A 335 -20.29 -6.61 0.63
C ARG A 335 -19.56 -7.84 0.11
N ARG A 336 -19.24 -7.81 -1.18
CA ARG A 336 -18.50 -8.86 -1.87
C ARG A 336 -17.10 -9.03 -1.26
N PRO A 337 -16.61 -10.27 -1.09
CA PRO A 337 -15.24 -10.51 -0.67
C PRO A 337 -14.25 -10.06 -1.75
N VAL A 338 -13.03 -9.77 -1.32
CA VAL A 338 -11.88 -9.50 -2.19
C VAL A 338 -10.94 -10.69 -2.22
N ASN A 339 -10.20 -10.85 -3.32
CA ASN A 339 -9.33 -12.00 -3.55
C ASN A 339 -7.87 -11.68 -3.20
N GLN A 340 -7.44 -10.44 -3.45
CA GLN A 340 -6.09 -9.98 -3.15
C GLN A 340 -6.03 -8.46 -3.02
N PHE A 341 -5.00 -7.97 -2.32
CA PHE A 341 -4.51 -6.61 -2.50
C PHE A 341 -3.56 -6.60 -3.69
N ASP A 342 -3.69 -5.63 -4.57
CA ASP A 342 -2.79 -5.50 -5.70
C ASP A 342 -2.67 -4.04 -6.16
N HIS A 343 -1.63 -3.77 -6.94
CA HIS A 343 -1.30 -2.52 -7.62
C HIS A 343 -1.07 -1.33 -6.69
N GLU A 344 -2.05 -0.89 -5.89
CA GLU A 344 -1.93 0.36 -5.14
C GLU A 344 -2.42 0.24 -3.69
N GLY A 345 -1.59 0.71 -2.77
CA GLY A 345 -1.95 1.10 -1.41
C GLY A 345 -1.34 2.47 -1.15
N ARG A 346 -2.11 3.40 -0.58
CA ARG A 346 -1.68 4.78 -0.38
C ARG A 346 -2.17 5.32 0.95
N ARG A 347 -1.25 5.89 1.74
CA ARG A 347 -1.63 6.58 2.97
C ARG A 347 -2.18 7.96 2.62
N LEU A 348 -3.34 8.26 3.18
CA LEU A 348 -4.02 9.53 3.02
C LEU A 348 -3.53 10.53 4.09
N ALA A 349 -3.78 11.82 3.85
CA ALA A 349 -3.34 12.90 4.72
C ALA A 349 -3.92 12.81 6.16
N ASP A 350 -5.08 12.19 6.34
CA ASP A 350 -5.74 11.94 7.62
C ASP A 350 -5.19 10.71 8.37
N GLY A 351 -4.23 9.99 7.78
CA GLY A 351 -3.62 8.79 8.33
C GLY A 351 -4.32 7.49 7.96
N ASN A 352 -5.45 7.53 7.27
CA ASN A 352 -6.11 6.35 6.70
C ASN A 352 -5.28 5.79 5.53
N ILE A 353 -5.58 4.56 5.11
CA ILE A 353 -4.94 3.92 3.95
C ILE A 353 -6.01 3.59 2.93
N ALA A 354 -5.89 4.13 1.72
CA ALA A 354 -6.65 3.69 0.57
C ALA A 354 -5.95 2.48 -0.05
N VAL A 355 -6.71 1.42 -0.33
CA VAL A 355 -6.19 0.17 -0.89
C VAL A 355 -7.06 -0.27 -2.06
N LYS A 356 -6.42 -0.63 -3.17
CA LYS A 356 -7.06 -1.36 -4.26
C LYS A 356 -7.03 -2.85 -3.95
N ALA A 357 -8.16 -3.51 -4.17
CA ALA A 357 -8.28 -4.95 -4.08
C ALA A 357 -9.05 -5.49 -5.30
N SER A 358 -8.75 -6.72 -5.70
CA SER A 358 -9.50 -7.42 -6.74
C SER A 358 -10.65 -8.21 -6.13
N SER A 359 -11.79 -8.24 -6.81
CA SER A 359 -12.96 -9.06 -6.50
C SER A 359 -13.44 -9.76 -7.76
N GLU A 360 -14.31 -10.77 -7.62
CA GLU A 360 -14.84 -11.52 -8.74
C GLU A 360 -16.34 -11.78 -8.59
N MET A 361 -17.01 -12.01 -9.72
CA MET A 361 -18.44 -12.32 -9.74
C MET A 361 -18.80 -13.18 -10.96
N MET A 362 -19.58 -14.25 -10.73
CA MET A 362 -20.27 -14.93 -11.84
C MET A 362 -21.37 -14.04 -12.39
N VAL A 363 -21.31 -13.73 -13.66
CA VAL A 363 -22.24 -12.84 -14.35
C VAL A 363 -22.93 -13.58 -15.47
N THR A 364 -24.26 -13.46 -15.56
CA THR A 364 -25.06 -14.01 -16.66
C THR A 364 -25.56 -12.86 -17.52
N ASN A 365 -25.57 -13.05 -18.83
CA ASN A 365 -26.13 -12.06 -19.78
C ASN A 365 -25.33 -10.73 -19.88
N ALA A 366 -24.06 -10.73 -19.51
CA ALA A 366 -23.18 -9.59 -19.80
C ALA A 366 -22.56 -9.75 -21.20
N ALA A 367 -22.34 -8.62 -21.90
CA ALA A 367 -21.79 -8.60 -23.26
C ALA A 367 -20.48 -9.40 -23.38
N GLN A 368 -19.63 -9.36 -22.36
CA GLN A 368 -18.34 -10.06 -22.32
C GLN A 368 -18.44 -11.58 -22.16
N CYS A 369 -19.60 -12.12 -21.73
CA CYS A 369 -19.80 -13.56 -21.59
C CYS A 369 -20.20 -14.23 -22.90
N GLY A 370 -20.66 -13.48 -23.90
CA GLY A 370 -21.16 -14.02 -25.15
C GLY A 370 -22.43 -14.86 -25.02
N THR A 371 -22.71 -15.65 -26.05
CA THR A 371 -23.84 -16.58 -26.10
C THR A 371 -23.37 -18.01 -26.43
N ASP A 372 -24.15 -19.00 -26.06
CA ASP A 372 -23.93 -20.39 -26.44
C ASP A 372 -24.29 -20.67 -27.91
N SER A 373 -24.20 -21.92 -28.36
CA SER A 373 -24.52 -22.34 -29.73
C SER A 373 -26.00 -22.16 -30.10
N ASN A 374 -26.89 -21.97 -29.15
CA ASN A 374 -28.32 -21.74 -29.35
C ASN A 374 -28.68 -20.24 -29.33
N GLY A 375 -27.69 -19.37 -29.00
CA GLY A 375 -27.89 -17.94 -28.82
C GLY A 375 -28.34 -17.54 -27.42
N ASP A 376 -28.35 -18.47 -26.46
CA ASP A 376 -28.67 -18.18 -25.07
C ASP A 376 -27.48 -17.52 -24.35
N PRO A 377 -27.73 -16.55 -23.45
CA PRO A 377 -26.66 -15.87 -22.72
C PRO A 377 -25.84 -16.82 -21.86
N ASN A 378 -24.50 -16.79 -22.02
CA ASN A 378 -23.59 -17.50 -21.16
C ASN A 378 -23.45 -16.85 -19.77
N THR A 379 -23.02 -17.67 -18.82
CA THR A 379 -22.49 -17.21 -17.53
C THR A 379 -20.98 -17.28 -17.55
N CYS A 380 -20.31 -16.22 -17.15
CA CYS A 380 -18.86 -16.18 -17.08
C CYS A 380 -18.38 -15.54 -15.77
N ASP A 381 -17.15 -15.85 -15.41
CA ASP A 381 -16.47 -15.17 -14.30
C ASP A 381 -15.90 -13.84 -14.77
N VAL A 382 -16.03 -12.82 -13.93
CA VAL A 382 -15.57 -11.45 -14.21
C VAL A 382 -14.77 -10.94 -13.01
N ILE A 383 -13.55 -10.49 -13.28
CA ILE A 383 -12.67 -9.87 -12.28
C ILE A 383 -12.92 -8.37 -12.28
N GLY A 384 -13.39 -7.86 -11.15
CA GLY A 384 -13.59 -6.44 -10.88
C GLY A 384 -12.58 -5.88 -9.90
N ALA A 385 -12.88 -4.70 -9.36
CA ALA A 385 -12.02 -4.00 -8.41
C ALA A 385 -12.85 -3.38 -7.27
N GLN A 386 -12.27 -3.37 -6.08
CA GLN A 386 -12.78 -2.64 -4.93
C GLN A 386 -11.76 -1.61 -4.45
N LEU A 387 -12.25 -0.50 -3.92
CA LEU A 387 -11.49 0.47 -3.15
C LEU A 387 -11.91 0.39 -1.69
N LEU A 388 -10.93 0.21 -0.81
CA LEU A 388 -11.14 0.11 0.63
C LEU A 388 -10.38 1.23 1.31
N ILE A 389 -11.02 1.93 2.26
CA ILE A 389 -10.34 2.87 3.14
C ILE A 389 -10.25 2.27 4.52
N LEU A 390 -9.02 2.05 4.98
CA LEU A 390 -8.69 1.48 6.28
C LEU A 390 -8.26 2.60 7.22
N ASN A 391 -8.83 2.64 8.42
CA ASN A 391 -8.34 3.54 9.47
C ASN A 391 -6.99 3.05 10.07
N PRO A 392 -6.32 3.83 10.94
CA PRO A 392 -5.04 3.42 11.54
C PRO A 392 -5.10 2.12 12.37
N ASN A 393 -6.28 1.64 12.74
CA ASN A 393 -6.51 0.35 13.39
C ASN A 393 -6.92 -0.75 12.40
N LEU A 394 -6.70 -0.54 11.09
CA LEU A 394 -6.95 -1.52 10.04
C LEU A 394 -8.44 -1.92 9.89
N GLN A 395 -9.36 -1.05 10.36
CA GLN A 395 -10.79 -1.26 10.17
C GLN A 395 -11.23 -0.56 8.89
N ILE A 396 -12.06 -1.23 8.09
CA ILE A 396 -12.67 -0.64 6.90
C ILE A 396 -13.67 0.42 7.36
N ILE A 397 -13.47 1.66 6.96
CA ILE A 397 -14.37 2.78 7.25
C ILE A 397 -15.18 3.22 6.03
N TRP A 398 -14.73 2.85 4.83
CA TRP A 398 -15.45 3.07 3.59
C TRP A 398 -15.01 2.01 2.56
N ALA A 399 -15.96 1.57 1.72
CA ALA A 399 -15.70 0.58 0.69
C ALA A 399 -16.54 0.90 -0.57
N TRP A 400 -15.92 0.75 -1.74
CA TRP A 400 -16.52 0.90 -3.04
C TRP A 400 -16.26 -0.36 -3.87
N ASP A 401 -17.28 -0.84 -4.59
CA ASP A 401 -17.17 -2.03 -5.45
C ASP A 401 -17.59 -1.64 -6.87
N ALA A 402 -16.74 -1.86 -7.84
CA ALA A 402 -17.02 -1.51 -9.22
C ALA A 402 -18.30 -2.15 -9.79
N PHE A 403 -18.65 -3.34 -9.35
CA PHE A 403 -19.89 -4.01 -9.76
C PHE A 403 -21.16 -3.29 -9.31
N ASP A 404 -21.07 -2.39 -8.33
CA ASP A 404 -22.21 -1.58 -7.87
C ASP A 404 -22.37 -0.25 -8.64
N PHE A 405 -21.30 0.24 -9.33
CA PHE A 405 -21.23 1.60 -9.85
C PHE A 405 -20.85 1.73 -11.33
N LEU A 406 -20.28 0.70 -11.94
CA LEU A 406 -19.90 0.68 -13.35
C LEU A 406 -20.80 -0.27 -14.14
N ASP A 407 -20.98 0.04 -15.42
CA ASP A 407 -21.79 -0.80 -16.31
C ASP A 407 -21.03 -2.08 -16.71
N ILE A 408 -21.45 -3.20 -16.16
CA ILE A 408 -20.88 -4.52 -16.45
C ILE A 408 -21.06 -4.93 -17.93
N ASN A 409 -21.96 -4.30 -18.69
CA ASN A 409 -22.14 -4.59 -20.12
C ASN A 409 -21.12 -3.87 -21.01
N ARG A 410 -20.31 -2.96 -20.46
CA ARG A 410 -19.14 -2.46 -21.15
C ARG A 410 -17.97 -3.43 -20.92
N PRO A 411 -17.60 -4.27 -21.92
CA PRO A 411 -16.47 -5.19 -21.77
C PRO A 411 -15.15 -4.41 -21.67
N ALA A 412 -14.09 -5.10 -21.28
CA ALA A 412 -12.73 -4.60 -21.45
C ALA A 412 -12.45 -4.28 -22.93
N ASN A 413 -11.79 -3.14 -23.22
CA ASN A 413 -11.69 -2.58 -24.58
C ASN A 413 -10.95 -3.48 -25.59
N LEU A 414 -10.08 -4.37 -25.12
CA LEU A 414 -9.39 -5.38 -25.94
C LEU A 414 -9.86 -6.81 -25.64
N GLY A 415 -10.88 -6.98 -24.78
CA GLY A 415 -11.43 -8.29 -24.43
C GLY A 415 -10.48 -9.14 -23.58
N GLU A 416 -9.78 -8.52 -22.65
CA GLU A 416 -8.80 -9.17 -21.78
C GLU A 416 -9.42 -10.29 -20.96
N THR A 417 -8.74 -11.42 -20.96
CA THR A 417 -9.12 -12.62 -20.22
C THR A 417 -7.96 -13.14 -19.39
N CYS A 418 -8.28 -13.82 -18.30
CA CYS A 418 -7.35 -14.46 -17.41
C CYS A 418 -7.55 -15.96 -17.37
N VAL A 419 -6.45 -16.69 -17.22
CA VAL A 419 -6.43 -18.12 -16.92
C VAL A 419 -5.90 -18.28 -15.50
N GLN A 420 -6.54 -19.15 -14.72
CA GLN A 420 -6.15 -19.38 -13.32
C GLN A 420 -4.68 -19.82 -13.22
N GLY A 421 -3.91 -19.13 -12.38
CA GLY A 421 -2.47 -19.37 -12.22
C GLY A 421 -1.56 -18.58 -13.15
N ASP A 422 -2.09 -17.78 -14.06
CA ASP A 422 -1.29 -16.79 -14.81
C ASP A 422 -0.88 -15.66 -13.87
N GLY A 423 0.42 -15.48 -13.68
CA GLY A 423 0.99 -14.48 -12.77
C GLY A 423 0.78 -13.02 -13.22
N SER A 424 0.32 -12.77 -14.44
CA SER A 424 -0.06 -11.43 -14.93
C SER A 424 -1.49 -11.05 -14.55
N CYS A 425 -2.29 -12.02 -14.10
CA CYS A 425 -3.68 -11.85 -13.71
C CYS A 425 -3.85 -11.69 -12.20
N PRO A 426 -4.86 -10.95 -11.72
CA PRO A 426 -5.31 -11.06 -10.34
C PRO A 426 -5.69 -12.50 -9.99
N ILE A 427 -5.57 -12.87 -8.72
CA ILE A 427 -6.03 -14.19 -8.29
C ILE A 427 -7.56 -14.26 -8.31
N PHE A 428 -8.12 -15.37 -8.76
CA PHE A 428 -9.57 -15.61 -8.82
C PHE A 428 -9.87 -17.10 -8.63
N PHE A 429 -11.11 -17.44 -8.25
CA PHE A 429 -11.47 -18.76 -7.73
C PHE A 429 -12.75 -19.36 -8.32
N LEU A 430 -13.66 -18.54 -8.91
CA LEU A 430 -15.00 -18.99 -9.28
C LEU A 430 -15.03 -19.85 -10.54
N ALA A 431 -14.10 -19.63 -11.49
CA ALA A 431 -13.95 -20.44 -12.70
C ALA A 431 -12.48 -20.58 -13.11
N PRO A 432 -12.13 -21.54 -14.01
CA PRO A 432 -10.76 -21.68 -14.52
C PRO A 432 -10.28 -20.52 -15.39
N THR A 433 -11.23 -19.76 -15.97
CA THR A 433 -10.98 -18.58 -16.79
C THR A 433 -11.93 -17.47 -16.38
N ALA A 434 -11.48 -16.22 -16.45
CA ALA A 434 -12.27 -15.06 -16.12
C ALA A 434 -12.04 -13.93 -17.14
N ASN A 435 -13.01 -13.01 -17.27
CA ASN A 435 -12.81 -11.76 -17.98
C ASN A 435 -12.13 -10.77 -17.03
N ASP A 436 -10.98 -10.22 -17.41
CA ASP A 436 -10.27 -9.18 -16.64
C ASP A 436 -10.86 -7.82 -17.01
N TRP A 437 -12.00 -7.52 -16.42
CA TRP A 437 -12.85 -6.39 -16.80
C TRP A 437 -12.21 -5.02 -16.60
N LEU A 438 -11.47 -4.84 -15.49
CA LEU A 438 -11.01 -3.50 -15.07
C LEU A 438 -9.49 -3.36 -14.99
N HIS A 439 -8.81 -4.28 -14.33
CA HIS A 439 -7.36 -4.24 -14.05
C HIS A 439 -6.88 -2.87 -13.54
N ALA A 440 -7.62 -2.31 -12.59
CA ALA A 440 -7.34 -0.98 -12.07
C ALA A 440 -6.01 -0.93 -11.30
N ASN A 441 -5.28 0.21 -11.37
CA ASN A 441 -3.88 0.23 -10.95
C ASN A 441 -3.39 1.48 -10.19
N ALA A 442 -4.17 2.55 -10.05
CA ALA A 442 -3.75 3.73 -9.31
C ALA A 442 -4.91 4.38 -8.57
N ILE A 443 -4.63 4.89 -7.36
CA ILE A 443 -5.57 5.61 -6.49
C ILE A 443 -4.92 6.92 -6.03
N GLN A 444 -5.70 8.00 -6.00
CA GLN A 444 -5.30 9.25 -5.36
C GLN A 444 -6.50 9.87 -4.63
N LEU A 445 -6.28 10.39 -3.41
CA LEU A 445 -7.21 11.33 -2.80
C LEU A 445 -6.98 12.70 -3.45
N THR A 446 -8.03 13.28 -4.01
CA THR A 446 -7.97 14.60 -4.63
C THR A 446 -8.21 15.72 -3.59
N PRO A 447 -7.73 16.96 -3.84
CA PRO A 447 -7.88 18.06 -2.89
C PRO A 447 -9.32 18.39 -2.50
N ASP A 448 -10.29 18.10 -3.36
CA ASP A 448 -11.73 18.25 -3.07
C ASP A 448 -12.32 17.12 -2.23
N GLY A 449 -11.46 16.16 -1.79
CA GLY A 449 -11.86 15.05 -0.93
C GLY A 449 -12.48 13.86 -1.64
N ASN A 450 -12.34 13.76 -2.97
CA ASN A 450 -12.80 12.62 -3.77
C ASN A 450 -11.65 11.68 -4.13
N LEU A 451 -11.94 10.55 -4.80
CA LEU A 451 -10.92 9.60 -5.21
C LEU A 451 -10.77 9.58 -6.73
N LEU A 452 -9.54 9.74 -7.20
CA LEU A 452 -9.14 9.43 -8.57
C LEU A 452 -8.78 7.94 -8.65
N PHE A 453 -9.21 7.27 -9.71
CA PHE A 453 -9.00 5.84 -9.89
C PHE A 453 -8.69 5.52 -11.36
N SER A 454 -7.54 4.91 -11.62
CA SER A 454 -7.13 4.51 -12.98
C SER A 454 -7.65 3.09 -13.28
N VAL A 455 -8.50 2.97 -14.30
CA VAL A 455 -9.16 1.72 -14.72
C VAL A 455 -8.59 1.30 -16.07
N ARG A 456 -7.56 0.46 -16.04
CA ARG A 456 -6.69 0.10 -17.18
C ARG A 456 -7.47 -0.45 -18.38
N ASN A 457 -8.24 -1.52 -18.20
CA ASN A 457 -8.87 -2.24 -19.31
C ASN A 457 -10.11 -1.53 -19.88
N GLN A 458 -10.57 -0.45 -19.21
CA GLN A 458 -11.59 0.46 -19.71
C GLN A 458 -11.00 1.69 -20.42
N ASP A 459 -9.66 1.86 -20.37
CA ASP A 459 -8.96 3.08 -20.84
C ASP A 459 -9.54 4.35 -20.20
N TRP A 460 -9.86 4.29 -18.91
CA TRP A 460 -10.45 5.38 -18.15
C TRP A 460 -9.64 5.73 -16.91
N ILE A 461 -9.62 7.01 -16.62
CA ILE A 461 -9.36 7.56 -15.28
C ILE A 461 -10.71 8.07 -14.80
N ILE A 462 -11.18 7.61 -13.64
CA ILE A 462 -12.48 8.02 -13.10
C ILE A 462 -12.31 8.77 -11.78
N LYS A 463 -13.23 9.70 -11.50
CA LYS A 463 -13.34 10.34 -10.20
C LYS A 463 -14.58 9.83 -9.48
N ILE A 464 -14.40 9.41 -8.24
CA ILE A 464 -15.42 8.76 -7.42
C ILE A 464 -15.77 9.68 -6.26
N ASN A 465 -17.05 9.89 -6.01
CA ASN A 465 -17.56 10.64 -4.88
C ASN A 465 -17.25 9.92 -3.56
N TYR A 466 -16.10 10.25 -2.98
CA TYR A 466 -15.67 9.79 -1.66
C TYR A 466 -16.01 10.82 -0.58
N SER A 467 -15.90 12.11 -0.90
CA SER A 467 -16.21 13.25 -0.02
C SER A 467 -15.65 13.07 1.40
N ASN A 468 -14.35 12.76 1.51
CA ASN A 468 -13.65 12.49 2.79
C ASN A 468 -14.37 11.43 3.65
N GLY A 469 -14.91 10.38 3.04
CA GLY A 469 -15.56 9.24 3.71
C GLY A 469 -17.08 9.35 3.83
N THR A 470 -17.70 10.42 3.37
CA THR A 470 -19.16 10.62 3.42
C THR A 470 -19.87 10.47 2.07
N GLY A 471 -19.10 10.33 0.99
CA GLY A 471 -19.60 10.21 -0.38
C GLY A 471 -20.30 8.88 -0.63
N ASP A 472 -21.25 8.90 -1.56
CA ASP A 472 -22.08 7.75 -1.94
C ASP A 472 -21.40 6.76 -2.89
N GLY A 473 -20.18 7.07 -3.36
CA GLY A 473 -19.44 6.25 -4.32
C GLY A 473 -19.84 6.43 -5.78
N SER A 474 -20.74 7.36 -6.09
CA SER A 474 -21.12 7.65 -7.48
C SER A 474 -19.91 8.11 -8.30
N VAL A 475 -19.86 7.72 -9.58
CA VAL A 475 -18.81 8.17 -10.50
C VAL A 475 -19.14 9.58 -10.96
N LEU A 476 -18.30 10.55 -10.58
CA LEU A 476 -18.47 11.96 -10.91
C LEU A 476 -18.14 12.26 -12.38
N TRP A 477 -17.14 11.56 -12.92
CA TRP A 477 -16.75 11.63 -14.31
C TRP A 477 -15.78 10.50 -14.72
N ARG A 478 -15.66 10.30 -16.04
CA ARG A 478 -14.75 9.38 -16.71
C ARG A 478 -13.93 10.16 -17.73
N MET A 479 -12.62 10.06 -17.67
CA MET A 479 -11.68 10.66 -18.63
C MET A 479 -10.99 9.54 -19.41
N GLY A 480 -10.95 9.64 -20.73
CA GLY A 480 -10.30 8.66 -21.60
C GLY A 480 -11.17 8.31 -22.79
N TYR A 481 -10.86 7.20 -23.43
CA TYR A 481 -11.57 6.70 -24.62
C TYR A 481 -13.06 6.45 -24.34
N GLN A 482 -13.94 7.12 -25.12
CA GLN A 482 -15.40 7.10 -24.91
C GLN A 482 -15.82 7.56 -23.49
N GLY A 483 -15.08 8.48 -22.91
CA GLY A 483 -15.37 9.09 -21.61
C GLY A 483 -16.14 10.39 -21.73
N ASP A 484 -16.19 11.15 -20.63
CA ASP A 484 -16.99 12.37 -20.47
C ASP A 484 -16.23 13.64 -20.90
N PHE A 485 -14.96 13.53 -21.30
CA PHE A 485 -14.08 14.69 -21.61
C PHE A 485 -13.79 14.81 -23.11
N THR A 486 -13.64 16.04 -23.54
CA THR A 486 -13.13 16.37 -24.88
C THR A 486 -11.67 16.84 -24.77
N MET A 487 -10.79 16.30 -25.60
CA MET A 487 -9.41 16.76 -25.68
C MET A 487 -9.30 17.93 -26.66
N ILE A 488 -8.77 19.05 -26.18
CA ILE A 488 -8.53 20.26 -26.99
C ILE A 488 -7.16 20.13 -27.65
N ASN A 489 -7.10 20.36 -28.97
CA ASN A 489 -5.88 20.17 -29.77
C ASN A 489 -5.27 18.75 -29.59
N PRO A 490 -6.04 17.69 -29.86
CA PRO A 490 -5.57 16.34 -29.64
C PRO A 490 -4.41 15.96 -30.58
N PRO A 491 -3.53 15.06 -30.18
CA PRO A 491 -2.58 14.44 -31.11
C PRO A 491 -3.35 13.69 -32.20
N THR A 492 -2.85 13.72 -33.42
CA THR A 492 -3.45 13.04 -34.58
C THR A 492 -2.44 12.19 -35.32
N SER A 493 -2.90 11.15 -36.03
CA SER A 493 -2.06 10.32 -36.86
C SER A 493 -2.72 10.06 -38.22
N PRO A 494 -1.97 10.16 -39.31
CA PRO A 494 -2.48 9.78 -40.64
C PRO A 494 -2.74 8.26 -40.77
N LEU A 495 -2.21 7.44 -39.87
CA LEU A 495 -2.45 6.01 -39.83
C LEU A 495 -3.85 5.66 -39.30
N CYS A 496 -4.44 6.55 -38.50
CA CYS A 496 -5.74 6.38 -37.88
C CYS A 496 -6.80 7.09 -38.72
N THR A 497 -7.53 6.37 -39.54
CA THR A 497 -8.36 6.93 -40.61
C THR A 497 -9.85 7.03 -40.27
N THR A 498 -10.32 6.32 -39.23
CA THR A 498 -11.70 6.40 -38.76
C THR A 498 -11.83 7.27 -37.50
N PRO A 499 -13.03 7.82 -37.19
CA PRO A 499 -13.25 8.55 -35.94
C PRO A 499 -12.87 7.76 -34.69
N ASP A 500 -13.23 6.48 -34.61
CA ASP A 500 -12.89 5.57 -33.52
C ASP A 500 -11.38 5.39 -33.36
N GLN A 501 -10.65 5.21 -34.48
CA GLN A 501 -9.20 5.12 -34.47
C GLN A 501 -8.53 6.43 -34.03
N GLN A 502 -9.04 7.58 -34.48
CA GLN A 502 -8.55 8.89 -34.05
C GLN A 502 -8.80 9.12 -32.54
N GLU A 503 -9.96 8.72 -32.03
CA GLU A 503 -10.26 8.80 -30.60
C GLU A 503 -9.34 7.90 -29.79
N ALA A 504 -9.12 6.64 -30.19
CA ALA A 504 -8.15 5.74 -29.56
C ALA A 504 -6.71 6.26 -29.63
N TYR A 505 -6.35 7.03 -30.68
CA TYR A 505 -5.03 7.60 -30.84
C TYR A 505 -4.78 8.82 -29.95
N GLN A 506 -5.79 9.64 -29.72
CA GLN A 506 -5.65 10.88 -28.93
C GLN A 506 -5.61 10.62 -27.43
N TRP A 507 -6.28 9.58 -26.94
CA TRP A 507 -6.32 9.23 -25.54
C TRP A 507 -5.19 8.26 -25.16
N PHE A 508 -4.90 8.19 -23.86
CA PHE A 508 -4.12 7.12 -23.26
C PHE A 508 -4.90 5.80 -23.32
N GLY A 509 -4.19 4.69 -23.42
CA GLY A 509 -4.78 3.34 -23.45
C GLY A 509 -4.02 2.36 -22.57
N HIS A 510 -4.76 1.60 -21.75
CA HIS A 510 -4.21 0.67 -20.75
C HIS A 510 -3.21 1.33 -19.80
N GLN A 511 -3.50 2.58 -19.45
CA GLN A 511 -2.63 3.50 -18.72
C GLN A 511 -2.30 2.99 -17.31
N HIS A 512 -1.18 3.49 -16.78
CA HIS A 512 -0.73 3.30 -15.41
C HIS A 512 -0.45 4.62 -14.71
N ASP A 513 -0.51 4.59 -13.37
CA ASP A 513 -0.05 5.65 -12.46
C ASP A 513 -0.61 7.04 -12.80
N ALA A 514 -1.93 7.15 -12.89
CA ALA A 514 -2.60 8.42 -13.11
C ALA A 514 -2.66 9.23 -11.81
N ASN A 515 -2.15 10.46 -11.83
CA ASN A 515 -2.11 11.33 -10.67
C ASN A 515 -2.36 12.80 -11.06
N PHE A 516 -3.09 13.53 -10.21
CA PHE A 516 -3.03 14.98 -10.20
C PHE A 516 -1.75 15.46 -9.52
N GLU A 517 -1.08 16.42 -10.12
CA GLU A 517 0.21 16.92 -9.68
C GLU A 517 0.09 18.25 -8.89
N PHE A 518 1.16 18.63 -8.21
CA PHE A 518 1.29 19.92 -7.50
C PHE A 518 0.24 20.18 -6.40
N GLY A 519 -0.39 19.13 -5.85
CA GLY A 519 -1.42 19.29 -4.82
C GLY A 519 -2.68 20.03 -5.30
N GLY A 520 -2.93 20.04 -6.62
CA GLY A 520 -4.11 20.62 -7.28
C GLY A 520 -4.78 19.62 -8.21
N GLU A 521 -5.88 20.03 -8.85
CA GLU A 521 -6.65 19.22 -9.80
C GLU A 521 -6.54 19.75 -11.24
N SER A 522 -5.51 20.55 -11.53
CA SER A 522 -5.35 21.21 -12.82
C SER A 522 -4.37 20.51 -13.76
N VAL A 523 -3.44 19.73 -13.24
CA VAL A 523 -2.43 19.02 -14.04
C VAL A 523 -2.46 17.55 -13.67
N LEU A 524 -2.75 16.70 -14.65
CA LEU A 524 -2.80 15.24 -14.50
C LEU A 524 -1.67 14.63 -15.33
N THR A 525 -0.91 13.71 -14.71
CA THR A 525 0.06 12.87 -15.41
C THR A 525 -0.45 11.43 -15.50
N THR A 526 -0.09 10.71 -16.55
CA THR A 526 -0.31 9.27 -16.68
C THR A 526 0.65 8.65 -17.68
N PHE A 527 1.02 7.40 -17.43
CA PHE A 527 1.80 6.58 -18.35
C PHE A 527 0.85 5.85 -19.31
N ASP A 528 0.95 6.16 -20.61
CA ASP A 528 0.17 5.52 -21.66
C ASP A 528 0.89 4.28 -22.19
N ASN A 529 0.39 3.08 -21.87
CA ASN A 529 0.88 1.85 -22.47
C ASN A 529 0.49 1.74 -23.95
N GLY A 530 -0.53 2.47 -24.40
CA GLY A 530 -0.91 2.61 -25.81
C GLY A 530 -1.56 1.38 -26.43
N ASN A 531 -1.93 0.37 -25.64
CA ASN A 531 -2.41 -0.92 -26.13
C ASN A 531 -3.61 -0.76 -27.07
N LEU A 532 -4.60 0.07 -26.69
CA LEU A 532 -5.78 0.32 -27.54
C LEU A 532 -5.40 0.99 -28.85
N ARG A 533 -4.59 2.05 -28.81
CA ARG A 533 -4.11 2.78 -29.97
C ARG A 533 -3.34 1.88 -30.94
N ILE A 534 -2.41 1.06 -30.40
CA ILE A 534 -1.60 0.10 -31.18
C ILE A 534 -2.49 -0.96 -31.82
N ALA A 535 -3.46 -1.50 -31.09
CA ALA A 535 -4.39 -2.49 -31.61
C ALA A 535 -5.33 -1.94 -32.70
N ARG A 536 -5.65 -0.64 -32.66
CA ARG A 536 -6.60 -0.01 -33.59
C ARG A 536 -5.96 0.51 -34.87
N CYS A 537 -4.77 1.14 -34.80
CA CYS A 537 -4.20 1.82 -35.95
C CYS A 537 -2.69 2.10 -35.90
N ASP A 538 -2.08 2.20 -34.74
CA ASP A 538 -0.68 2.62 -34.58
C ASP A 538 0.25 1.42 -34.32
N THR A 539 0.28 0.46 -35.23
CA THR A 539 0.87 -0.87 -35.05
C THR A 539 2.36 -0.90 -34.67
N ASN A 540 3.09 0.21 -34.88
CA ASN A 540 4.49 0.37 -34.51
C ASN A 540 4.68 1.45 -33.43
N GLY A 541 3.60 1.80 -32.70
CA GLY A 541 3.63 2.85 -31.71
C GLY A 541 4.39 2.45 -30.45
N ASN A 542 5.04 3.41 -29.82
CA ASN A 542 5.68 3.29 -28.53
C ASN A 542 4.74 3.72 -27.39
N ASN A 543 5.15 3.51 -26.14
CA ASN A 543 4.50 4.13 -24.99
C ASN A 543 4.62 5.64 -25.05
N ARG A 544 3.69 6.33 -24.37
CA ARG A 544 3.72 7.79 -24.26
C ARG A 544 3.63 8.24 -22.81
N GLY A 545 4.36 9.30 -22.50
CA GLY A 545 4.15 10.09 -21.29
C GLY A 545 3.12 11.17 -21.54
N TYR A 546 2.06 11.24 -20.73
CA TYR A 546 1.05 12.30 -20.78
C TYR A 546 1.18 13.23 -19.59
N ALA A 547 1.08 14.56 -19.87
CA ALA A 547 0.71 15.56 -18.90
C ALA A 547 -0.41 16.42 -19.51
N LEU A 548 -1.51 16.57 -18.79
CA LEU A 548 -2.74 17.18 -19.26
C LEU A 548 -3.16 18.31 -18.31
N THR A 549 -3.53 19.48 -18.86
CA THR A 549 -4.34 20.44 -18.10
C THR A 549 -5.79 19.97 -18.11
N VAL A 550 -6.42 19.92 -16.93
CA VAL A 550 -7.79 19.43 -16.75
C VAL A 550 -8.70 20.59 -16.36
N ASP A 551 -9.81 20.75 -17.08
CA ASP A 551 -10.93 21.62 -16.74
C ASP A 551 -12.17 20.73 -16.47
N GLU A 552 -12.36 20.41 -15.20
CA GLU A 552 -13.49 19.55 -14.79
C GLU A 552 -14.85 20.17 -15.02
N ALA A 553 -14.95 21.50 -14.91
CA ALA A 553 -16.22 22.21 -15.06
C ALA A 553 -16.74 22.14 -16.49
N ASN A 554 -15.84 22.26 -17.48
CA ASN A 554 -16.16 22.22 -18.90
C ASN A 554 -15.97 20.83 -19.51
N ARG A 555 -15.50 19.85 -18.75
CA ARG A 555 -15.15 18.49 -19.23
C ARG A 555 -14.19 18.54 -20.41
N THR A 556 -13.14 19.35 -20.29
CA THR A 556 -12.09 19.43 -21.30
C THR A 556 -10.71 19.16 -20.73
N VAL A 557 -9.83 18.61 -21.55
CA VAL A 557 -8.41 18.47 -21.25
C VAL A 557 -7.58 19.07 -22.39
N THR A 558 -6.45 19.67 -22.03
CA THR A 558 -5.48 20.17 -23.01
C THR A 558 -4.14 19.53 -22.75
N PRO A 559 -3.51 18.86 -23.75
CA PRO A 559 -2.18 18.30 -23.61
C PRO A 559 -1.13 19.39 -23.31
N ILE A 560 -0.38 19.21 -22.21
CA ILE A 560 0.86 19.94 -21.91
C ILE A 560 2.03 19.19 -22.54
N LEU A 561 2.03 17.86 -22.41
CA LEU A 561 3.01 16.95 -22.96
C LEU A 561 2.29 15.69 -23.45
N VAL A 562 2.63 15.26 -24.66
CA VAL A 562 2.36 13.91 -25.17
C VAL A 562 3.67 13.45 -25.83
N GLN A 563 4.47 12.72 -25.08
CA GLN A 563 5.82 12.35 -25.45
C GLN A 563 5.94 10.89 -25.79
N ASP A 564 6.38 10.57 -27.00
CA ASP A 564 6.82 9.25 -27.38
C ASP A 564 8.09 8.88 -26.60
N LEU A 565 8.07 7.76 -25.88
CA LEU A 565 9.15 7.29 -24.99
C LEU A 565 10.16 6.37 -25.68
N GLY A 566 10.01 6.15 -27.00
CA GLY A 566 10.97 5.41 -27.82
C GLY A 566 11.02 3.90 -27.56
N SER A 567 10.08 3.35 -26.79
CA SER A 567 9.98 1.92 -26.49
C SER A 567 8.54 1.52 -26.17
N PHE A 568 8.24 0.23 -26.28
CA PHE A 568 6.92 -0.32 -25.98
C PHE A 568 6.97 -1.25 -24.76
N SER A 569 6.07 -1.04 -23.85
CA SER A 569 5.76 -1.87 -22.68
C SER A 569 4.25 -2.07 -22.61
N LYS A 570 3.77 -3.28 -22.74
CA LYS A 570 2.32 -3.58 -22.77
C LYS A 570 1.62 -3.42 -21.43
N GLY A 571 2.36 -3.25 -20.37
CA GLY A 571 1.85 -3.08 -19.00
C GLY A 571 2.93 -2.49 -18.10
N LEU A 572 2.54 -2.16 -16.87
CA LEU A 572 3.39 -1.50 -15.88
C LEU A 572 3.74 -0.05 -16.29
N GLY A 573 4.23 0.74 -15.37
CA GLY A 573 4.68 2.09 -15.67
C GLY A 573 4.40 3.11 -14.57
N THR A 574 5.14 4.20 -14.63
CA THR A 574 5.02 5.37 -13.74
C THR A 574 4.99 6.66 -14.53
N ALA A 575 4.24 7.64 -14.07
CA ALA A 575 4.25 9.00 -14.56
C ALA A 575 4.14 9.99 -13.40
N GLU A 576 5.14 10.85 -13.21
CA GLU A 576 5.11 11.87 -12.15
C GLU A 576 5.90 13.11 -12.56
N VAL A 577 5.60 14.26 -11.94
CA VAL A 577 6.47 15.44 -11.99
C VAL A 577 7.60 15.26 -10.98
N ILE A 578 8.84 15.49 -11.42
CA ILE A 578 10.02 15.32 -10.56
C ILE A 578 10.05 16.39 -9.47
N PRO A 579 10.21 16.03 -8.17
CA PRO A 579 10.24 17.00 -7.08
C PRO A 579 11.30 18.09 -7.26
N GLY A 580 10.85 19.36 -7.31
CA GLY A 580 11.73 20.52 -7.45
C GLY A 580 12.35 20.70 -8.85
N SER A 581 11.77 20.07 -9.86
CA SER A 581 12.12 20.19 -11.27
C SER A 581 10.84 20.37 -12.10
N PRO A 582 10.87 21.06 -13.25
CA PRO A 582 9.76 21.10 -14.18
C PRO A 582 9.64 19.81 -15.03
N ASN A 583 10.61 18.91 -14.93
CA ASN A 583 10.69 17.70 -15.75
C ASN A 583 9.78 16.60 -15.21
N TYR A 584 9.47 15.66 -16.08
CA TYR A 584 8.62 14.50 -15.81
C TYR A 584 9.48 13.24 -15.70
N HIS A 585 9.10 12.34 -14.81
CA HIS A 585 9.66 11.01 -14.73
C HIS A 585 8.65 10.00 -15.29
N PHE A 586 9.14 9.13 -16.18
CA PHE A 586 8.39 8.00 -16.72
C PHE A 586 9.19 6.71 -16.53
N GLU A 587 8.48 5.63 -16.18
CA GLU A 587 9.03 4.28 -16.14
C GLU A 587 8.33 3.40 -17.18
N ASN A 588 9.09 2.88 -18.14
CA ASN A 588 8.65 1.78 -18.99
C ASN A 588 8.97 0.47 -18.26
N GLY A 589 7.97 -0.12 -17.61
CA GLY A 589 8.20 -1.21 -16.66
C GLY A 589 8.54 -2.56 -17.29
N TYR A 590 8.22 -2.78 -18.58
CA TYR A 590 8.52 -3.99 -19.32
C TYR A 590 8.75 -3.66 -20.80
N VAL A 591 9.97 -3.37 -21.17
CA VAL A 591 10.30 -3.03 -22.57
C VAL A 591 10.46 -4.29 -23.40
N GLU A 592 9.71 -4.36 -24.50
CA GLU A 592 9.79 -5.46 -25.48
C GLU A 592 10.80 -5.11 -26.60
N PRO A 593 11.50 -6.12 -27.22
CA PRO A 593 11.35 -7.57 -27.07
C PRO A 593 12.26 -8.22 -26.02
N GLY A 594 12.79 -7.52 -25.06
CA GLY A 594 13.67 -8.09 -24.04
C GLY A 594 13.22 -7.74 -22.63
N PRO A 595 13.48 -8.57 -21.59
CA PRO A 595 13.14 -8.20 -20.24
C PRO A 595 14.12 -7.13 -19.73
N TYR A 596 13.77 -5.87 -19.90
CA TYR A 596 14.39 -4.76 -19.19
C TYR A 596 13.34 -3.69 -18.90
N SER A 597 13.61 -2.86 -17.93
CA SER A 597 12.82 -1.68 -17.65
C SER A 597 13.64 -0.41 -17.87
N ARG A 598 12.97 0.70 -18.17
CA ARG A 598 13.60 1.96 -18.53
C ARG A 598 13.02 3.13 -17.77
N SER A 599 13.84 3.76 -16.93
CA SER A 599 13.52 5.01 -16.24
C SER A 599 13.98 6.18 -17.08
N GLN A 600 13.08 7.12 -17.39
CA GLN A 600 13.37 8.31 -18.20
C GLN A 600 12.96 9.59 -17.49
N GLU A 601 13.78 10.64 -17.66
CA GLU A 601 13.40 12.01 -17.33
C GLU A 601 13.21 12.78 -18.62
N ILE A 602 12.03 13.38 -18.79
CA ILE A 602 11.64 14.13 -19.97
C ILE A 602 11.42 15.60 -19.60
N THR A 603 12.02 16.52 -20.35
CA THR A 603 11.80 17.95 -20.16
C THR A 603 10.40 18.35 -20.65
N PRO A 604 9.85 19.52 -20.25
CA PRO A 604 8.59 20.04 -20.78
C PRO A 604 8.59 20.23 -22.32
N GLN A 605 9.76 20.29 -22.95
CA GLN A 605 9.93 20.39 -24.40
C GLN A 605 10.08 19.03 -25.10
N GLY A 606 9.96 17.90 -24.35
CA GLY A 606 10.04 16.56 -24.89
C GLY A 606 11.47 16.00 -25.06
N ALA A 607 12.51 16.68 -24.56
CA ALA A 607 13.87 16.15 -24.64
C ALA A 607 14.16 15.18 -23.47
N THR A 608 14.86 14.08 -23.74
CA THR A 608 15.35 13.14 -22.72
C THR A 608 16.51 13.78 -21.95
N ALA A 609 16.31 14.04 -20.66
CA ALA A 609 17.30 14.62 -19.76
C ALA A 609 18.03 13.58 -18.90
N PHE A 610 17.44 12.39 -18.75
CA PHE A 610 18.03 11.23 -18.08
C PHE A 610 17.42 9.95 -18.63
N GLU A 611 18.23 8.90 -18.74
CA GLU A 611 17.76 7.57 -19.11
C GLU A 611 18.62 6.49 -18.45
N MET A 612 17.96 5.48 -17.87
CA MET A 612 18.60 4.37 -17.19
C MET A 612 17.83 3.08 -17.46
N ASP A 613 18.54 2.04 -17.91
CA ASP A 613 18.00 0.71 -18.15
C ASP A 613 18.36 -0.24 -17.01
N SER A 614 17.39 -1.03 -16.55
CA SER A 614 17.58 -2.14 -15.60
C SER A 614 17.37 -3.47 -16.33
N ALA A 615 18.42 -4.25 -16.49
CA ALA A 615 18.43 -5.45 -17.33
C ALA A 615 17.83 -6.67 -16.61
N GLY A 616 17.12 -7.51 -17.34
CA GLY A 616 16.61 -8.80 -16.84
C GLY A 616 15.51 -8.68 -15.79
N VAL A 617 14.79 -7.56 -15.74
CA VAL A 617 13.78 -7.30 -14.71
C VAL A 617 12.57 -6.56 -15.27
N LEU A 618 11.41 -6.85 -14.69
CA LEU A 618 10.23 -6.02 -14.80
C LEU A 618 10.19 -5.08 -13.58
N THR A 619 9.93 -3.80 -13.81
CA THR A 619 9.73 -2.80 -12.76
C THR A 619 8.26 -2.41 -12.74
N TYR A 620 7.56 -2.72 -11.64
CA TYR A 620 6.16 -2.31 -11.55
C TYR A 620 6.05 -0.78 -11.59
N ARG A 621 6.82 -0.12 -10.72
CA ARG A 621 6.96 1.34 -10.67
C ARG A 621 8.36 1.76 -10.24
N SER A 622 8.74 2.97 -10.59
CA SER A 622 9.85 3.67 -9.99
C SER A 622 9.46 5.09 -9.61
N TYR A 623 10.07 5.64 -8.56
CA TYR A 623 9.76 6.98 -8.05
C TYR A 623 11.02 7.81 -7.91
N ARG A 624 10.98 9.06 -8.42
CA ARG A 624 12.04 10.04 -8.18
C ARG A 624 11.85 10.70 -6.83
N MET A 625 12.84 10.60 -5.96
CA MET A 625 12.76 11.05 -4.57
C MET A 625 13.89 11.99 -4.23
N ARG A 626 13.57 13.00 -3.41
CA ARG A 626 14.55 13.91 -2.83
C ARG A 626 15.44 13.19 -1.80
N ASP A 627 14.85 12.35 -0.99
CA ASP A 627 15.46 11.58 0.09
C ASP A 627 14.53 10.40 0.47
N LEU A 628 14.95 9.54 1.38
CA LEU A 628 14.14 8.39 1.85
C LEU A 628 13.13 8.74 2.96
N TYR A 629 12.99 10.00 3.34
CA TYR A 629 12.16 10.44 4.49
C TYR A 629 10.97 11.28 4.08
N THR A 630 11.01 11.84 2.89
CA THR A 630 9.95 12.68 2.35
C THR A 630 9.06 11.84 1.44
N GLN A 631 7.77 11.85 1.70
CA GLN A 631 6.81 11.21 0.79
C GLN A 631 6.90 11.92 -0.58
N PRO A 632 7.07 11.16 -1.68
CA PRO A 632 7.05 11.76 -3.01
C PRO A 632 5.65 12.33 -3.29
N PRO A 633 5.56 13.48 -3.99
CA PRO A 633 4.30 13.95 -4.51
C PRO A 633 3.78 13.00 -5.63
N PRO A 634 2.49 13.07 -5.99
CA PRO A 634 1.44 13.87 -5.35
C PRO A 634 1.03 13.27 -4.01
N LEU A 635 0.73 14.13 -3.05
CA LEU A 635 0.37 13.74 -1.67
C LEU A 635 -1.06 13.26 -1.58
#